data_c65fd09aa187de9fde3b3e8f53e7c575
#
_entry.id   c65fd09aa187de9fde3b3e8f53e7c575
#
_cell.length_a   1.000
_cell.length_b   1.000
_cell.length_c   1.000
_cell.angle_alpha   90.00
_cell.angle_beta   90.00
_cell.angle_gamma   90.00
#
_symmetry.space_group_name_H-M   'P 1'
#
loop_
_entity.id
_entity.type
_entity.pdbx_description
1 polymer ?
#
loop_
_entity_poly.entity_id
_entity_poly.type
_entity_poly.pdbx_seq_one_letter_code
_entity_poly.pdbx_strand_id
1 'polypeptide(L)'
;MPHEFLSSNLPVTDCFWTPADWAWIGGLFDILMPSLFFGIPVISHRDSKFDPEFAFSLMENFKVKNTFLPPTALKIMKSFNENKKRPNLRLRTVGSGGEALGEELLHWGKEILNVGINEFYGQTECNLTVSNNGSIMKQKLSSIGRPVPGHNVKLKNDEGNFITEENNEGEIVVEANLSLI
;
A
#
# COMPACT_ATOMS: atom_id res chain seq x y z
N MET A 1 4.36 6.96 -10.34
CA MET A 1 3.24 6.03 -10.57
C MET A 1 3.49 4.79 -9.75
N PRO A 2 2.51 4.22 -9.07
CA PRO A 2 2.68 3.04 -8.21
C PRO A 2 2.92 1.78 -9.04
N HIS A 3 3.98 1.74 -9.84
CA HIS A 3 4.39 0.57 -10.62
C HIS A 3 4.61 -0.67 -9.76
N GLU A 4 4.71 -0.50 -8.46
CA GLU A 4 4.97 -1.57 -7.51
C GLU A 4 3.77 -2.45 -7.25
N PHE A 5 2.56 -1.91 -7.38
CA PHE A 5 1.33 -2.71 -7.34
C PHE A 5 1.02 -3.35 -8.67
N LEU A 6 1.50 -2.73 -9.74
CA LEU A 6 1.11 -3.03 -11.12
C LEU A 6 2.36 -3.30 -11.94
N SER A 7 2.83 -4.54 -11.97
CA SER A 7 3.77 -4.92 -13.01
C SER A 7 3.05 -5.00 -14.35
N SER A 8 3.72 -4.60 -15.42
CA SER A 8 3.22 -4.69 -16.81
C SER A 8 2.83 -6.12 -17.26
N ASN A 9 3.08 -7.13 -16.40
CA ASN A 9 2.80 -8.54 -16.63
C ASN A 9 1.66 -9.07 -15.75
N LEU A 10 0.72 -8.22 -15.31
CA LEU A 10 -0.43 -8.68 -14.54
C LEU A 10 -1.32 -9.56 -15.41
N PRO A 11 -1.66 -10.77 -14.96
CA PRO A 11 -2.60 -11.60 -15.69
C PRO A 11 -3.97 -10.92 -15.75
N VAL A 12 -4.68 -11.09 -16.88
CA VAL A 12 -6.03 -10.52 -17.11
C VAL A 12 -7.05 -10.94 -16.02
N THR A 13 -6.69 -11.92 -15.20
CA THR A 13 -7.51 -12.40 -14.08
C THR A 13 -7.29 -11.63 -12.78
N ASP A 14 -6.43 -10.62 -12.76
CA ASP A 14 -6.24 -9.79 -11.56
C ASP A 14 -7.46 -8.89 -11.34
N CYS A 15 -7.80 -8.71 -10.08
CA CYS A 15 -8.90 -7.86 -9.65
C CYS A 15 -8.39 -7.00 -8.48
N PHE A 16 -8.72 -5.72 -8.52
CA PHE A 16 -8.41 -4.75 -7.47
C PHE A 16 -9.64 -4.37 -6.66
N TRP A 17 -9.43 -4.07 -5.41
CA TRP A 17 -10.40 -3.44 -4.53
C TRP A 17 -9.69 -2.61 -3.46
N THR A 18 -10.37 -1.58 -2.96
CA THR A 18 -9.97 -0.81 -1.78
C THR A 18 -11.22 -0.27 -1.09
N PRO A 19 -11.26 -0.23 0.25
CA PRO A 19 -12.28 0.51 0.98
C PRO A 19 -12.02 2.02 1.04
N ALA A 20 -10.86 2.48 0.57
CA ALA A 20 -10.53 3.90 0.54
C ALA A 20 -11.43 4.65 -0.46
N ASP A 21 -11.91 5.81 -0.05
CA ASP A 21 -12.69 6.68 -0.92
C ASP A 21 -11.82 7.16 -2.10
N TRP A 22 -12.39 7.12 -3.29
CA TRP A 22 -11.72 7.57 -4.52
C TRP A 22 -11.55 9.09 -4.61
N ALA A 23 -12.08 9.85 -3.66
CA ALA A 23 -11.73 11.25 -3.50
C ALA A 23 -10.33 11.47 -2.88
N TRP A 24 -9.75 10.43 -2.27
CA TRP A 24 -8.43 10.46 -1.67
C TRP A 24 -7.38 9.81 -2.57
N ILE A 25 -6.12 10.27 -2.43
CA ILE A 25 -5.01 9.82 -3.24
C ILE A 25 -4.84 8.29 -3.24
N GLY A 26 -4.93 7.63 -2.08
CA GLY A 26 -4.80 6.18 -1.96
C GLY A 26 -5.84 5.39 -2.75
N GLY A 27 -7.08 5.86 -2.79
CA GLY A 27 -8.12 5.24 -3.62
C GLY A 27 -7.99 5.59 -5.10
N LEU A 28 -7.73 6.85 -5.40
CA LEU A 28 -7.70 7.37 -6.76
C LEU A 28 -6.42 6.98 -7.50
N PHE A 29 -5.26 7.40 -6.98
CA PHE A 29 -3.99 7.28 -7.70
C PHE A 29 -3.26 5.96 -7.45
N ASP A 30 -3.52 5.29 -6.33
CA ASP A 30 -2.88 4.01 -6.03
C ASP A 30 -3.69 2.81 -6.53
N ILE A 31 -5.01 2.95 -6.73
CA ILE A 31 -5.89 1.85 -7.15
C ILE A 31 -6.64 2.17 -8.44
N LEU A 32 -7.54 3.18 -8.46
CA LEU A 32 -8.46 3.39 -9.56
C LEU A 32 -7.74 3.72 -10.87
N MET A 33 -6.95 4.77 -10.88
CA MET A 33 -6.28 5.25 -12.11
C MET A 33 -5.31 4.22 -12.70
N PRO A 34 -4.44 3.57 -11.91
CA PRO A 34 -3.60 2.52 -12.44
C PRO A 34 -4.39 1.33 -12.96
N SER A 35 -5.46 0.91 -12.28
CA SER A 35 -6.30 -0.19 -12.76
C SER A 35 -6.91 0.12 -14.11
N LEU A 36 -7.46 1.32 -14.29
CA LEU A 36 -8.01 1.76 -15.57
C LEU A 36 -6.93 1.86 -16.67
N PHE A 37 -5.75 2.39 -16.32
CA PHE A 37 -4.63 2.50 -17.27
C PHE A 37 -4.16 1.15 -17.81
N PHE A 38 -4.12 0.14 -16.95
CA PHE A 38 -3.70 -1.22 -17.33
C PHE A 38 -4.87 -2.13 -17.78
N GLY A 39 -6.11 -1.63 -17.81
CA GLY A 39 -7.29 -2.42 -18.17
C GLY A 39 -7.60 -3.56 -17.18
N ILE A 40 -7.28 -3.35 -15.89
CA ILE A 40 -7.50 -4.34 -14.83
C ILE A 40 -8.84 -4.06 -14.16
N PRO A 41 -9.69 -5.08 -13.94
CA PRO A 41 -10.94 -4.93 -13.21
C PRO A 41 -10.72 -4.35 -11.81
N VAL A 42 -11.50 -3.34 -11.45
CA VAL A 42 -11.55 -2.77 -10.11
C VAL A 42 -12.98 -2.82 -9.59
N ILE A 43 -13.15 -3.28 -8.36
CA ILE A 43 -14.47 -3.35 -7.71
C ILE A 43 -14.78 -1.97 -7.15
N SER A 44 -15.91 -1.41 -7.59
CA SER A 44 -16.47 -0.19 -7.04
C SER A 44 -17.55 -0.53 -6.02
N HIS A 45 -17.34 -0.12 -4.79
CA HIS A 45 -18.32 -0.23 -3.73
C HIS A 45 -18.18 0.97 -2.78
N ARG A 46 -19.29 1.49 -2.32
CA ARG A 46 -19.33 2.61 -1.39
C ARG A 46 -20.13 2.24 -0.16
N ASP A 47 -19.47 2.24 0.98
CA ASP A 47 -20.09 2.10 2.29
C ASP A 47 -20.14 3.44 3.03
N SER A 48 -21.17 3.60 3.90
CA SER A 48 -21.22 4.70 4.84
C SER A 48 -20.22 4.54 6.00
N LYS A 49 -19.87 3.30 6.31
CA LYS A 49 -18.90 2.90 7.34
C LYS A 49 -18.22 1.61 6.93
N PHE A 50 -16.92 1.51 7.15
CA PHE A 50 -16.16 0.29 6.88
C PHE A 50 -16.68 -0.89 7.72
N ASP A 51 -17.08 -1.96 7.03
CA ASP A 51 -17.52 -3.21 7.60
C ASP A 51 -16.48 -4.32 7.29
N PRO A 52 -15.77 -4.84 8.29
CA PRO A 52 -14.76 -5.88 8.08
C PRO A 52 -15.33 -7.23 7.61
N GLU A 53 -16.54 -7.60 8.01
CA GLU A 53 -17.20 -8.83 7.54
C GLU A 53 -17.52 -8.75 6.06
N PHE A 54 -18.08 -7.63 5.65
CA PHE A 54 -18.34 -7.35 4.25
C PHE A 54 -17.04 -7.32 3.43
N ALA A 55 -15.97 -6.67 3.94
CA ALA A 55 -14.67 -6.59 3.29
C ALA A 55 -14.07 -7.98 3.02
N PHE A 56 -14.08 -8.88 4.00
CA PHE A 56 -13.63 -10.26 3.82
C PHE A 56 -14.49 -11.01 2.80
N SER A 57 -15.81 -10.91 2.91
CA SER A 57 -16.75 -11.56 2.00
C SER A 57 -16.60 -11.06 0.55
N LEU A 58 -16.43 -9.76 0.36
CA LEU A 58 -16.18 -9.16 -0.95
C LEU A 58 -14.88 -9.68 -1.56
N MET A 59 -13.79 -9.62 -0.82
CA MET A 59 -12.49 -10.10 -1.31
C MET A 59 -12.50 -11.59 -1.67
N GLU A 60 -13.22 -12.40 -0.90
CA GLU A 60 -13.37 -13.85 -1.15
C GLU A 60 -14.22 -14.13 -2.38
N ASN A 61 -15.42 -13.53 -2.47
CA ASN A 61 -16.39 -13.76 -3.54
C ASN A 61 -15.87 -13.27 -4.91
N PHE A 62 -15.22 -12.13 -4.95
CA PHE A 62 -14.66 -11.56 -6.17
C PHE A 62 -13.22 -12.00 -6.44
N LYS A 63 -12.64 -12.84 -5.58
CA LYS A 63 -11.27 -13.35 -5.71
C LYS A 63 -10.26 -12.22 -5.88
N VAL A 64 -10.42 -11.16 -5.10
CA VAL A 64 -9.53 -10.00 -5.11
C VAL A 64 -8.09 -10.46 -4.92
N LYS A 65 -7.20 -9.98 -5.77
CA LYS A 65 -5.77 -10.31 -5.72
C LYS A 65 -4.92 -9.16 -5.22
N ASN A 66 -5.37 -7.94 -5.44
CA ASN A 66 -4.61 -6.75 -5.08
C ASN A 66 -5.52 -5.77 -4.35
N THR A 67 -5.04 -5.23 -3.24
CA THR A 67 -5.82 -4.28 -2.44
C THR A 67 -4.91 -3.26 -1.75
N PHE A 68 -5.41 -2.04 -1.64
CA PHE A 68 -4.91 -1.05 -0.71
C PHE A 68 -5.83 -1.03 0.51
N LEU A 69 -5.29 -1.27 1.68
CA LEU A 69 -6.00 -1.25 2.96
C LEU A 69 -5.34 -0.22 3.88
N PRO A 70 -6.00 0.91 4.17
CA PRO A 70 -5.49 1.84 5.16
C PRO A 70 -5.22 1.16 6.50
N PRO A 71 -4.25 1.61 7.30
CA PRO A 71 -3.92 1.01 8.60
C PRO A 71 -5.12 0.90 9.53
N THR A 72 -6.02 1.88 9.51
CA THR A 72 -7.28 1.84 10.28
C THR A 72 -8.19 0.68 9.86
N ALA A 73 -8.31 0.41 8.56
CA ALA A 73 -9.08 -0.73 8.07
C ALA A 73 -8.45 -2.06 8.50
N LEU A 74 -7.11 -2.17 8.40
CA LEU A 74 -6.38 -3.37 8.85
C LEU A 74 -6.56 -3.63 10.35
N LYS A 75 -6.52 -2.59 11.20
CA LYS A 75 -6.76 -2.69 12.64
C LYS A 75 -8.16 -3.22 12.93
N ILE A 76 -9.18 -2.70 12.24
CA ILE A 76 -10.57 -3.16 12.39
C ILE A 76 -10.72 -4.61 11.91
N MET A 77 -10.14 -4.96 10.76
CA MET A 77 -10.16 -6.32 10.24
C MET A 77 -9.47 -7.31 11.17
N LYS A 78 -8.33 -6.92 11.77
CA LYS A 78 -7.62 -7.73 12.75
C LYS A 78 -8.49 -8.01 13.97
N SER A 79 -9.06 -6.96 14.58
CA SER A 79 -9.94 -7.10 15.75
C SER A 79 -11.18 -7.94 15.44
N PHE A 80 -11.79 -7.75 14.27
CA PHE A 80 -12.93 -8.56 13.84
C PHE A 80 -12.57 -10.06 13.67
N ASN A 81 -11.37 -10.36 13.20
CA ASN A 81 -10.94 -11.72 12.88
C ASN A 81 -10.35 -12.46 14.09
N GLU A 82 -10.20 -11.82 15.23
CA GLU A 82 -9.79 -12.48 16.46
C GLU A 82 -10.71 -13.70 16.76
N ASN A 83 -10.10 -14.86 16.94
CA ASN A 83 -10.82 -16.13 17.21
C ASN A 83 -11.71 -16.63 16.06
N LYS A 84 -11.61 -16.13 14.86
CA LYS A 84 -12.34 -16.61 13.68
C LYS A 84 -11.47 -17.49 12.79
N LYS A 85 -12.14 -18.26 11.94
CA LYS A 85 -11.49 -19.06 10.92
C LYS A 85 -10.74 -18.17 9.93
N ARG A 86 -9.55 -18.60 9.51
CA ARG A 86 -8.81 -17.91 8.47
C ARG A 86 -9.64 -17.80 7.19
N PRO A 87 -9.79 -16.60 6.59
CA PRO A 87 -10.56 -16.42 5.37
C PRO A 87 -9.84 -17.06 4.18
N ASN A 88 -10.61 -17.53 3.19
CA ASN A 88 -10.07 -18.15 1.97
C ASN A 88 -9.77 -17.06 0.91
N LEU A 89 -8.86 -16.17 1.19
CA LEU A 89 -8.48 -15.07 0.31
C LEU A 89 -7.48 -15.52 -0.77
N ARG A 90 -7.51 -14.84 -1.91
CA ARG A 90 -6.57 -15.04 -3.02
C ARG A 90 -5.66 -13.85 -3.23
N LEU A 91 -5.39 -13.11 -2.16
CA LEU A 91 -4.53 -11.94 -2.22
C LEU A 91 -3.12 -12.30 -2.67
N ARG A 92 -2.62 -11.52 -3.62
CA ARG A 92 -1.25 -11.54 -4.10
C ARG A 92 -0.46 -10.34 -3.54
N THR A 93 -1.13 -9.20 -3.45
CA THR A 93 -0.51 -7.95 -2.99
C THR A 93 -1.47 -7.19 -2.07
N VAL A 94 -0.95 -6.76 -0.95
CA VAL A 94 -1.61 -5.80 -0.04
C VAL A 94 -0.67 -4.62 0.14
N GLY A 95 -1.14 -3.43 -0.16
CA GLY A 95 -0.45 -2.19 0.15
C GLY A 95 -1.11 -1.47 1.31
N SER A 96 -0.34 -0.73 2.08
CA SER A 96 -0.83 0.13 3.15
C SER A 96 0.06 1.34 3.36
N GLY A 97 -0.54 2.46 3.66
CA GLY A 97 0.17 3.72 3.89
C GLY A 97 -0.74 4.78 4.50
N GLY A 98 -0.16 5.94 4.77
CA GLY A 98 -0.83 7.05 5.45
C GLY A 98 -0.55 7.13 6.95
N GLU A 99 -0.29 6.00 7.60
CA GLU A 99 0.16 5.90 8.99
C GLU A 99 1.13 4.71 9.11
N ALA A 100 1.96 4.69 10.14
CA ALA A 100 2.82 3.55 10.44
C ALA A 100 1.98 2.32 10.84
N LEU A 101 2.30 1.16 10.24
CA LEU A 101 1.58 -0.09 10.49
C LEU A 101 1.89 -0.72 11.84
N GLY A 102 3.15 -0.74 12.19
CA GLY A 102 3.66 -1.53 13.32
C GLY A 102 3.80 -3.03 12.99
N GLU A 103 4.69 -3.68 13.71
CA GLU A 103 5.05 -5.08 13.47
C GLU A 103 3.88 -6.05 13.65
N GLU A 104 3.00 -5.76 14.60
CA GLU A 104 1.83 -6.60 14.90
C GLU A 104 0.90 -6.79 13.70
N LEU A 105 0.61 -5.70 12.96
CA LEU A 105 -0.20 -5.77 11.75
C LEU A 105 0.52 -6.47 10.60
N LEU A 106 1.83 -6.30 10.48
CA LEU A 106 2.64 -6.99 9.49
C LEU A 106 2.66 -8.51 9.71
N HIS A 107 2.78 -8.95 10.96
CA HIS A 107 2.68 -10.36 11.34
C HIS A 107 1.29 -10.92 11.08
N TRP A 108 0.25 -10.21 11.51
CA TRP A 108 -1.14 -10.59 11.27
C TRP A 108 -1.45 -10.73 9.76
N GLY A 109 -0.94 -9.83 8.93
CA GLY A 109 -1.11 -9.91 7.48
C GLY A 109 -0.54 -11.20 6.90
N LYS A 110 0.65 -11.61 7.31
CA LYS A 110 1.25 -12.89 6.89
C LYS A 110 0.46 -14.09 7.37
N GLU A 111 -0.02 -14.06 8.60
CA GLU A 111 -0.72 -15.17 9.23
C GLU A 111 -2.15 -15.34 8.69
N ILE A 112 -2.91 -14.26 8.63
CA ILE A 112 -4.34 -14.30 8.33
C ILE A 112 -4.63 -14.00 6.87
N LEU A 113 -4.05 -12.96 6.29
CA LEU A 113 -4.26 -12.62 4.88
C LEU A 113 -3.42 -13.48 3.94
N ASN A 114 -2.43 -14.21 4.46
CA ASN A 114 -1.48 -15.05 3.74
C ASN A 114 -0.59 -14.29 2.74
N VAL A 115 -0.35 -13.02 3.01
CA VAL A 115 0.46 -12.14 2.16
C VAL A 115 1.20 -11.12 3.02
N GLY A 116 2.42 -10.75 2.60
CA GLY A 116 3.12 -9.62 3.23
C GLY A 116 2.44 -8.31 2.86
N ILE A 117 2.29 -7.43 3.84
CA ILE A 117 1.79 -6.08 3.60
C ILE A 117 2.97 -5.21 3.16
N ASN A 118 2.85 -4.57 2.02
CA ASN A 118 3.81 -3.60 1.52
C ASN A 118 3.47 -2.24 2.12
N GLU A 119 4.25 -1.82 3.10
CA GLU A 119 4.12 -0.49 3.68
C GLU A 119 4.75 0.54 2.75
N PHE A 120 4.11 1.71 2.62
CA PHE A 120 4.63 2.78 1.80
C PHE A 120 4.34 4.15 2.39
N TYR A 121 5.15 5.11 1.97
CA TYR A 121 5.04 6.53 2.32
C TYR A 121 4.88 7.37 1.05
N GLY A 122 4.02 8.35 1.16
CA GLY A 122 3.79 9.36 0.15
C GLY A 122 2.91 10.49 0.68
N GLN A 123 2.66 11.47 -0.16
CA GLN A 123 1.82 12.63 0.13
C GLN A 123 1.03 12.99 -1.14
N THR A 124 -0.01 13.79 -0.99
CA THR A 124 -0.82 14.25 -2.14
C THR A 124 0.05 14.98 -3.17
N GLU A 125 1.07 15.69 -2.72
CA GLU A 125 1.96 16.50 -3.55
C GLU A 125 2.97 15.69 -4.38
N CYS A 126 3.28 14.46 -3.98
CA CYS A 126 4.30 13.64 -4.63
C CYS A 126 3.92 12.19 -4.86
N ASN A 127 2.68 11.81 -4.51
CA ASN A 127 2.20 10.42 -4.52
C ASN A 127 3.12 9.49 -3.70
N LEU A 128 3.22 8.24 -4.08
CA LEU A 128 4.03 7.22 -3.42
C LEU A 128 5.52 7.39 -3.77
N THR A 129 6.34 7.66 -2.77
CA THR A 129 7.78 7.96 -2.95
C THR A 129 8.73 6.92 -2.35
N VAL A 130 8.30 6.23 -1.30
CA VAL A 130 9.10 5.21 -0.60
C VAL A 130 8.22 3.98 -0.35
N SER A 131 8.75 2.78 -0.52
CA SER A 131 8.01 1.55 -0.26
C SER A 131 8.89 0.41 0.25
N ASN A 132 8.29 -0.42 1.12
CA ASN A 132 8.86 -1.66 1.66
C ASN A 132 8.27 -2.87 0.92
N ASN A 133 8.53 -2.95 -0.39
CA ASN A 133 7.91 -3.93 -1.28
C ASN A 133 8.59 -5.30 -1.24
N GLY A 134 7.89 -6.29 -0.68
CA GLY A 134 8.38 -7.67 -0.55
C GLY A 134 8.57 -8.44 -1.87
N SER A 135 8.05 -7.92 -2.99
CA SER A 135 8.21 -8.56 -4.31
C SER A 135 9.56 -8.25 -4.96
N ILE A 136 10.21 -7.14 -4.58
CA ILE A 136 11.45 -6.66 -5.20
C ILE A 136 12.61 -6.52 -4.21
N MET A 137 12.34 -6.58 -2.90
CA MET A 137 13.36 -6.49 -1.87
C MET A 137 13.00 -7.33 -0.65
N LYS A 138 13.99 -7.65 0.18
CA LYS A 138 13.73 -8.20 1.51
C LYS A 138 13.10 -7.11 2.38
N GLN A 139 11.85 -7.32 2.79
CA GLN A 139 11.17 -6.39 3.68
C GLN A 139 11.91 -6.28 5.02
N LYS A 140 12.04 -5.06 5.52
CA LYS A 140 12.54 -4.76 6.86
C LYS A 140 11.38 -4.28 7.71
N LEU A 141 11.11 -4.98 8.80
CA LEU A 141 10.06 -4.58 9.76
C LEU A 141 10.37 -3.19 10.32
N SER A 142 9.34 -2.43 10.62
CA SER A 142 9.42 -1.06 11.14
C SER A 142 10.18 -0.09 10.23
N SER A 143 10.19 -0.36 8.92
CA SER A 143 10.78 0.53 7.92
C SER A 143 9.79 0.74 6.78
N ILE A 144 9.64 1.99 6.34
CA ILE A 144 8.87 2.31 5.13
C ILE A 144 9.57 1.86 3.83
N GLY A 145 10.80 1.37 3.90
CA GLY A 145 11.50 0.75 2.78
C GLY A 145 12.52 1.67 2.09
N ARG A 146 12.47 1.71 0.77
CA ARG A 146 13.42 2.43 -0.10
C ARG A 146 12.67 3.33 -1.10
N PRO A 147 13.35 4.33 -1.67
CA PRO A 147 12.78 5.13 -2.75
C PRO A 147 12.24 4.24 -3.88
N VAL A 148 11.05 4.54 -4.35
CA VAL A 148 10.47 3.84 -5.51
C VAL A 148 11.16 4.32 -6.80
N PRO A 149 11.22 3.47 -7.84
CA PRO A 149 11.84 3.84 -9.10
C PRO A 149 11.26 5.15 -9.69
N GLY A 150 12.14 6.04 -10.07
CA GLY A 150 11.77 7.37 -10.60
C GLY A 150 11.78 8.50 -9.56
N HIS A 151 11.92 8.19 -8.28
CA HIS A 151 12.04 9.19 -7.22
C HIS A 151 13.46 9.24 -6.65
N ASN A 152 13.99 10.45 -6.50
CA ASN A 152 15.23 10.69 -5.76
C ASN A 152 14.86 11.23 -4.38
N VAL A 153 14.91 10.36 -3.37
CA VAL A 153 14.54 10.68 -1.99
C VAL A 153 15.80 10.73 -1.15
N LYS A 154 15.94 11.80 -0.37
CA LYS A 154 17.08 12.05 0.52
C LYS A 154 16.59 12.47 1.90
N LEU A 155 17.48 12.49 2.86
CA LEU A 155 17.25 13.08 4.17
C LEU A 155 18.05 14.36 4.30
N LYS A 156 17.47 15.39 4.95
CA LYS A 156 18.14 16.62 5.34
C LYS A 156 18.10 16.79 6.84
N ASN A 157 19.19 17.29 7.42
CA ASN A 157 19.22 17.73 8.82
C ASN A 157 18.64 19.15 8.98
N ASP A 158 18.54 19.62 10.21
CA ASP A 158 17.99 20.95 10.53
C ASP A 158 18.80 22.11 9.94
N GLU A 159 20.09 21.89 9.62
CA GLU A 159 20.95 22.88 8.97
C GLU A 159 20.79 22.89 7.45
N GLY A 160 19.96 21.98 6.89
CA GLY A 160 19.70 21.88 5.45
C GLY A 160 20.72 21.04 4.68
N ASN A 161 21.64 20.36 5.33
CA ASN A 161 22.62 19.47 4.72
C ASN A 161 22.03 18.08 4.48
N PHE A 162 22.43 17.44 3.37
CA PHE A 162 22.03 16.05 3.13
C PHE A 162 22.73 15.08 4.07
N ILE A 163 21.95 14.18 4.65
CA ILE A 163 22.42 13.08 5.49
C ILE A 163 22.81 11.90 4.60
N THR A 164 24.05 11.44 4.73
CA THR A 164 24.59 10.29 3.99
C THR A 164 24.92 9.12 4.91
N GLU A 165 24.99 9.36 6.21
CA GLU A 165 25.33 8.34 7.21
C GLU A 165 24.08 7.67 7.76
N GLU A 166 24.17 6.37 8.05
CA GLU A 166 23.10 5.59 8.64
C GLU A 166 22.82 6.01 10.10
N ASN A 167 21.59 5.75 10.57
CA ASN A 167 21.13 6.00 11.93
C ASN A 167 21.07 7.48 12.33
N ASN A 168 21.01 8.38 11.36
CA ASN A 168 20.72 9.79 11.59
C ASN A 168 19.28 10.11 11.21
N GLU A 169 18.66 10.97 11.98
CA GLU A 169 17.30 11.47 11.75
C GLU A 169 17.33 12.73 10.88
N GLY A 170 16.33 12.89 10.03
CA GLY A 170 16.19 14.06 9.18
C GLY A 170 14.85 14.11 8.45
N GLU A 171 14.62 15.26 7.84
CA GLU A 171 13.45 15.51 7.00
C GLU A 171 13.55 14.74 5.68
N ILE A 172 12.46 14.07 5.28
CA ILE A 172 12.37 13.40 3.98
C ILE A 172 12.17 14.46 2.91
N VAL A 173 13.09 14.55 1.97
CA VAL A 173 13.00 15.44 0.81
C VAL A 173 12.99 14.64 -0.49
N VAL A 174 12.10 15.03 -1.39
CA VAL A 174 11.97 14.46 -2.73
C VAL A 174 12.46 15.46 -3.75
N GLU A 175 13.44 15.07 -4.55
CA GLU A 175 13.95 15.93 -5.62
C GLU A 175 12.95 15.96 -6.79
N ALA A 176 12.40 17.13 -7.07
CA ALA A 176 11.52 17.33 -8.22
C ALA A 176 12.35 17.37 -9.50
N ASN A 177 12.15 16.41 -10.40
CA ASN A 177 12.67 16.48 -11.76
C ASN A 177 11.78 17.42 -12.59
N LEU A 178 12.12 18.70 -12.61
CA LEU A 178 11.41 19.73 -13.40
C LEU A 178 11.44 19.48 -14.91
N SER A 179 12.17 18.48 -15.39
CA SER A 179 12.25 18.11 -16.81
C SER A 179 11.09 17.25 -17.31
N LEU A 180 10.11 16.94 -16.47
CA LEU A 180 8.93 16.13 -16.80
C LEU A 180 7.60 16.89 -16.70
N ILE A 181 7.65 18.23 -16.65
CA ILE A 181 6.47 19.11 -16.73
C ILE A 181 6.43 19.73 -18.12
#